data_fe2411ce800ef212a22a9c200de531b2
#
_entry.id   fe2411ce800ef212a22a9c200de531b2
#
_cell.length_a   1.000
_cell.length_b   1.000
_cell.length_c   1.000
_cell.angle_alpha   90.00
_cell.angle_beta   90.00
_cell.angle_gamma   90.00
#
_symmetry.space_group_name_H-M   'P 1'
#
loop_
_entity.id
_entity.type
_entity.pdbx_description
1 polymer ?
#
loop_
_entity_poly.entity_id
_entity_poly.type
_entity_poly.pdbx_seq_one_letter_code
_entity_poly.pdbx_strand_id
1 'polypeptide(L)'
;MLNCDFIWIHDAVTVLESTFSHTLNSMGTKTLVVEMGVGMRLTKEYGHQLLLGILNLMNKEGIIDCKDDFITREAFNSEVGEVFYLNAPKSGLFVPALDHCAIIKKGDKIGDIVDPLTGTIHCELISPADGILFTLREYPVVYEGSLLARIFGENDEKN
;
A
#
# COMPACT_ATOMS: atom_id res chain seq x y z
N MET A 1 14.63 -1.15 -6.99
CA MET A 1 14.91 -2.14 -8.04
C MET A 1 13.66 -2.65 -8.73
N LEU A 2 12.59 -3.02 -8.03
CA LEU A 2 11.35 -3.58 -8.61
C LEU A 2 10.32 -2.54 -9.05
N ASN A 3 10.67 -1.24 -9.09
CA ASN A 3 9.77 -0.14 -9.43
C ASN A 3 8.50 -0.06 -8.54
N CYS A 4 8.57 -0.57 -7.31
CA CYS A 4 7.47 -0.45 -6.36
C CYS A 4 7.44 0.97 -5.77
N ASP A 5 6.25 1.46 -5.42
CA ASP A 5 6.09 2.77 -4.82
C ASP A 5 6.38 2.74 -3.31
N PHE A 6 6.13 1.59 -2.66
CA PHE A 6 6.31 1.41 -1.22
C PHE A 6 6.91 0.04 -0.90
N ILE A 7 7.82 -0.02 0.07
CA ILE A 7 8.39 -1.25 0.62
C ILE A 7 7.96 -1.36 2.07
N TRP A 8 7.09 -2.32 2.35
CA TRP A 8 6.66 -2.58 3.71
C TRP A 8 7.52 -3.67 4.35
N ILE A 9 8.31 -3.28 5.34
CA ILE A 9 9.15 -4.17 6.11
C ILE A 9 8.36 -4.66 7.31
N HIS A 10 8.13 -5.97 7.37
CA HIS A 10 7.42 -6.61 8.47
C HIS A 10 8.40 -7.32 9.39
N ASP A 11 8.12 -7.26 10.69
CA ASP A 11 8.71 -8.20 11.63
C ASP A 11 8.18 -9.62 11.37
N ALA A 12 9.02 -10.63 11.59
CA ALA A 12 8.69 -12.03 11.35
C ALA A 12 7.41 -12.49 12.07
N VAL A 13 7.05 -11.86 13.18
CA VAL A 13 5.85 -12.16 13.98
C VAL A 13 4.54 -11.83 13.25
N THR A 14 4.55 -10.94 12.27
CA THR A 14 3.35 -10.50 11.53
C THR A 14 3.10 -11.29 10.25
N VAL A 15 4.03 -12.14 9.84
CA VAL A 15 3.93 -12.96 8.63
C VAL A 15 3.46 -14.36 9.02
N LEU A 16 2.36 -14.82 8.40
CA LEU A 16 1.86 -16.17 8.63
C LEU A 16 2.89 -17.22 8.17
N GLU A 17 3.26 -18.14 9.06
CA GLU A 17 4.24 -19.19 8.80
C GLU A 17 3.83 -20.12 7.64
N SER A 18 2.54 -20.20 7.35
CA SER A 18 1.98 -21.00 6.25
C SER A 18 2.17 -20.37 4.86
N THR A 19 2.71 -19.14 4.77
CA THR A 19 2.92 -18.49 3.48
C THR A 19 4.14 -19.03 2.74
N PHE A 20 4.06 -19.05 1.42
CA PHE A 20 5.16 -19.49 0.56
C PHE A 20 6.44 -18.65 0.79
N SER A 21 6.28 -17.33 0.93
CA SER A 21 7.40 -16.42 1.21
C SER A 21 8.07 -16.71 2.54
N HIS A 22 7.32 -16.96 3.61
CA HIS A 22 7.87 -17.33 4.90
C HIS A 22 8.67 -18.63 4.82
N THR A 23 8.10 -19.68 4.20
CA THR A 23 8.77 -20.97 4.03
C THR A 23 10.08 -20.84 3.28
N LEU A 24 10.09 -20.15 2.14
CA LEU A 24 11.32 -19.95 1.36
C LEU A 24 12.37 -19.14 2.11
N ASN A 25 11.98 -18.05 2.77
CA ASN A 25 12.91 -17.25 3.57
C ASN A 25 13.51 -18.07 4.73
N SER A 26 12.71 -18.91 5.39
CA SER A 26 13.21 -19.80 6.48
C SER A 26 14.20 -20.85 5.96
N MET A 27 14.12 -21.21 4.68
CA MET A 27 15.06 -22.12 3.99
C MET A 27 16.29 -21.37 3.40
N GLY A 28 16.43 -20.08 3.64
CA GLY A 28 17.55 -19.27 3.15
C GLY A 28 17.37 -18.72 1.74
N THR A 29 16.21 -18.89 1.11
CA THR A 29 15.91 -18.31 -0.20
C THR A 29 15.25 -16.95 -0.01
N LYS A 30 15.91 -15.88 -0.42
CA LYS A 30 15.37 -14.52 -0.34
C LYS A 30 14.11 -14.40 -1.20
N THR A 31 13.02 -14.03 -0.57
CA THR A 31 11.70 -13.95 -1.22
C THR A 31 11.06 -12.60 -0.92
N LEU A 32 10.45 -12.01 -1.94
CA LEU A 32 9.67 -10.79 -1.85
C LEU A 32 8.25 -11.08 -2.30
N VAL A 33 7.27 -10.44 -1.67
CA VAL A 33 5.87 -10.44 -2.11
C VAL A 33 5.57 -9.08 -2.70
N VAL A 34 5.08 -9.05 -3.94
CA VAL A 34 4.65 -7.81 -4.59
C VAL A 34 3.13 -7.80 -4.63
N GLU A 35 2.54 -6.81 -3.97
CA GLU A 35 1.10 -6.56 -4.01
C GLU A 35 0.82 -5.34 -4.88
N MET A 36 -0.13 -5.45 -5.81
CA MET A 36 -0.49 -4.36 -6.69
C MET A 36 -1.95 -4.43 -7.11
N GLY A 37 -2.57 -3.25 -7.24
CA GLY A 37 -3.95 -3.15 -7.68
C GLY A 37 -4.95 -3.79 -6.71
N VAL A 38 -6.08 -4.23 -7.26
CA VAL A 38 -7.16 -4.87 -6.51
C VAL A 38 -7.57 -6.17 -7.18
N GLY A 39 -7.98 -7.15 -6.39
CA GLY A 39 -8.46 -8.44 -6.91
C GLY A 39 -9.62 -8.28 -7.91
N MET A 40 -9.71 -9.20 -8.87
CA MET A 40 -10.73 -9.25 -9.93
C MET A 40 -10.66 -8.12 -10.97
N ARG A 41 -9.59 -7.31 -10.96
CA ARG A 41 -9.32 -6.25 -11.94
C ARG A 41 -7.89 -6.38 -12.46
N LEU A 42 -7.69 -5.96 -13.72
CA LEU A 42 -6.38 -5.87 -14.37
C LEU A 42 -6.05 -4.41 -14.60
N THR A 43 -4.97 -3.95 -13.96
CA THR A 43 -4.41 -2.61 -14.19
C THR A 43 -3.12 -2.78 -14.98
N LYS A 44 -3.17 -2.48 -16.27
CA LYS A 44 -2.05 -2.70 -17.21
C LYS A 44 -0.81 -1.90 -16.81
N GLU A 45 -1.01 -0.72 -16.26
CA GLU A 45 0.04 0.18 -15.80
C GLU A 45 0.89 -0.48 -14.69
N TYR A 46 0.25 -1.13 -13.74
CA TYR A 46 0.96 -1.86 -12.67
C TYR A 46 1.69 -3.09 -13.22
N GLY A 47 1.08 -3.82 -14.17
CA GLY A 47 1.74 -4.92 -14.85
C GLY A 47 2.99 -4.48 -15.59
N HIS A 48 2.93 -3.36 -16.31
CA HIS A 48 4.07 -2.77 -17.00
C HIS A 48 5.15 -2.28 -16.04
N GLN A 49 4.75 -1.60 -14.96
CA GLN A 49 5.65 -1.14 -13.91
C GLN A 49 6.46 -2.29 -13.30
N LEU A 50 5.79 -3.39 -12.94
CA LEU A 50 6.46 -4.57 -12.39
C LEU A 50 7.34 -5.27 -13.41
N LEU A 51 6.90 -5.38 -14.68
CA LEU A 51 7.73 -5.97 -15.75
C LEU A 51 9.06 -5.23 -15.85
N LEU A 52 9.04 -3.90 -15.93
CA LEU A 52 10.26 -3.09 -15.97
C LEU A 52 11.11 -3.30 -14.72
N GLY A 53 10.48 -3.40 -13.54
CA GLY A 53 11.17 -3.69 -12.28
C GLY A 53 11.87 -5.06 -12.30
N ILE A 54 11.22 -6.11 -12.81
CA ILE A 54 11.81 -7.45 -12.93
C ILE A 54 12.99 -7.42 -13.90
N LEU A 55 12.84 -6.81 -15.07
CA LEU A 55 13.93 -6.69 -16.04
C LEU A 55 15.12 -5.92 -15.46
N ASN A 56 14.85 -4.83 -14.71
CA ASN A 56 15.88 -4.08 -14.03
C ASN A 56 16.62 -4.91 -12.95
N LEU A 57 15.89 -5.70 -12.18
CA LEU A 57 16.48 -6.64 -11.23
C LEU A 57 17.35 -7.67 -11.93
N MET A 58 16.85 -8.31 -12.97
CA MET A 58 17.60 -9.31 -13.75
C MET A 58 18.87 -8.73 -14.38
N ASN A 59 18.81 -7.50 -14.87
CA ASN A 59 19.98 -6.80 -15.41
C ASN A 59 21.01 -6.51 -14.32
N LYS A 60 20.56 -6.05 -13.16
CA LYS A 60 21.44 -5.76 -12.02
C LYS A 60 22.10 -7.01 -11.43
N GLU A 61 21.40 -8.13 -11.44
CA GLU A 61 21.93 -9.43 -10.99
C GLU A 61 22.77 -10.13 -12.08
N GLY A 62 22.96 -9.51 -13.25
CA GLY A 62 23.75 -10.05 -14.35
C GLY A 62 23.12 -11.26 -15.05
N ILE A 63 21.81 -11.46 -14.91
CA ILE A 63 21.05 -12.55 -15.57
C ILE A 63 20.81 -12.21 -17.04
N ILE A 64 20.59 -10.93 -17.33
CA ILE A 64 20.46 -10.39 -18.68
C ILE A 64 21.43 -9.22 -18.86
N ASP A 65 21.84 -8.96 -20.09
CA ASP A 65 22.59 -7.75 -20.47
C ASP A 65 21.66 -6.86 -21.29
N CYS A 66 21.09 -5.87 -20.66
CA CYS A 66 20.19 -4.91 -21.28
C CYS A 66 20.82 -3.53 -21.24
N LYS A 67 20.92 -2.90 -22.41
CA LYS A 67 21.50 -1.54 -22.54
C LYS A 67 20.47 -0.44 -22.32
N ASP A 68 19.19 -0.79 -22.22
CA ASP A 68 18.11 0.16 -21.98
C ASP A 68 18.11 0.55 -20.51
N ASP A 69 18.11 1.85 -20.26
CA ASP A 69 17.88 2.39 -18.91
C ASP A 69 16.40 2.20 -18.56
N PHE A 70 16.12 1.21 -17.73
CA PHE A 70 14.78 1.07 -17.16
C PHE A 70 14.55 2.20 -16.17
N ILE A 71 13.39 2.84 -16.27
CA ILE A 71 12.99 3.88 -15.31
C ILE A 71 12.87 3.20 -13.94
N THR A 72 13.75 3.57 -13.03
CA THR A 72 13.68 3.14 -11.64
C THR A 72 12.92 4.20 -10.83
N ARG A 73 11.98 3.74 -10.01
CA ARG A 73 11.35 4.57 -8.98
C ARG A 73 12.10 4.35 -7.68
N GLU A 74 12.29 5.41 -6.93
CA GLU A 74 12.74 5.32 -5.54
C GLU A 74 11.51 5.03 -4.69
N ALA A 75 11.51 3.87 -4.04
CA ALA A 75 10.41 3.44 -3.20
C ALA A 75 10.55 4.04 -1.80
N PHE A 76 9.44 4.47 -1.21
CA PHE A 76 9.38 4.69 0.23
C PHE A 76 9.58 3.35 0.94
N ASN A 77 10.32 3.34 2.06
CA ASN A 77 10.45 2.16 2.89
C ASN A 77 9.96 2.43 4.32
N SER A 78 9.54 1.37 5.01
CA SER A 78 9.00 1.44 6.36
C SER A 78 10.02 1.13 7.46
N GLU A 79 11.31 1.42 7.24
CA GLU A 79 12.35 1.18 8.26
C GLU A 79 12.19 2.08 9.48
N VAL A 80 11.77 3.33 9.27
CA VAL A 80 11.57 4.31 10.35
C VAL A 80 10.19 4.93 10.22
N GLY A 81 9.33 4.73 11.19
CA GLY A 81 7.97 5.24 11.21
C GLY A 81 6.96 4.23 11.77
N GLU A 82 5.70 4.57 11.70
CA GLU A 82 4.58 3.75 12.18
C GLU A 82 3.51 3.60 11.10
N VAL A 83 2.76 2.49 11.17
CA VAL A 83 1.59 2.27 10.31
C VAL A 83 0.33 2.64 11.07
N PHE A 84 -0.40 3.61 10.54
CA PHE A 84 -1.71 4.02 11.05
C PHE A 84 -2.80 3.32 10.23
N TYR A 85 -3.72 2.69 10.93
CA TYR A 85 -4.85 1.98 10.33
C TYR A 85 -6.11 2.84 10.41
N LEU A 86 -6.71 3.16 9.27
CA LEU A 86 -8.02 3.79 9.22
C LEU A 86 -9.10 2.74 9.00
N ASN A 87 -9.94 2.57 10.00
CA ASN A 87 -11.09 1.67 9.91
C ASN A 87 -12.39 2.47 9.84
N ALA A 88 -13.41 1.89 9.17
CA ALA A 88 -14.71 2.50 9.06
C ALA A 88 -15.39 2.62 10.43
N PRO A 89 -15.73 3.84 10.89
CA PRO A 89 -16.45 4.01 12.15
C PRO A 89 -17.95 3.68 12.05
N LYS A 90 -18.45 3.54 10.81
CA LYS A 90 -19.86 3.17 10.50
C LYS A 90 -19.91 2.38 9.19
N SER A 91 -20.99 1.62 9.00
CA SER A 91 -21.30 1.01 7.72
C SER A 91 -21.81 2.05 6.72
N GLY A 92 -21.56 1.83 5.42
CA GLY A 92 -21.99 2.72 4.34
C GLY A 92 -21.21 2.51 3.05
N LEU A 93 -21.13 3.55 2.23
CA LEU A 93 -20.29 3.59 1.03
C LEU A 93 -19.07 4.47 1.30
N PHE A 94 -17.89 3.88 1.16
CA PHE A 94 -16.65 4.64 1.23
C PHE A 94 -16.38 5.33 -0.10
N VAL A 95 -16.19 6.64 -0.04
CA VAL A 95 -15.86 7.51 -1.18
C VAL A 95 -14.49 8.12 -0.90
N PRO A 96 -13.41 7.61 -1.51
CA PRO A 96 -12.07 8.15 -1.30
C PRO A 96 -11.95 9.55 -1.89
N ALA A 97 -11.22 10.44 -1.22
CA ALA A 97 -10.90 11.79 -1.67
C ALA A 97 -9.51 11.91 -2.30
N LEU A 98 -8.69 10.87 -2.16
CA LEU A 98 -7.29 10.84 -2.59
C LEU A 98 -7.00 9.56 -3.37
N ASP A 99 -5.93 9.59 -4.13
CA ASP A 99 -5.40 8.44 -4.83
C ASP A 99 -4.42 7.63 -3.94
N HIS A 100 -4.21 6.39 -4.31
CA HIS A 100 -3.18 5.53 -3.74
C HIS A 100 -1.78 6.16 -3.88
N CYS A 101 -0.92 5.98 -2.88
CA CYS A 101 0.42 6.56 -2.78
C CYS A 101 0.47 8.10 -2.66
N ALA A 102 -0.64 8.76 -2.33
CA ALA A 102 -0.64 10.18 -2.03
C ALA A 102 0.21 10.50 -0.80
N ILE A 103 0.99 11.58 -0.88
CA ILE A 103 1.65 12.19 0.28
C ILE A 103 0.63 13.08 0.97
N ILE A 104 0.44 12.88 2.26
CA ILE A 104 -0.62 13.49 3.05
C ILE A 104 -0.09 14.12 4.32
N LYS A 105 -0.85 15.08 4.84
CA LYS A 105 -0.62 15.74 6.11
C LYS A 105 -1.68 15.32 7.14
N LYS A 106 -1.32 15.39 8.41
CA LYS A 106 -2.25 15.24 9.52
C LYS A 106 -3.43 16.22 9.36
N GLY A 107 -4.64 15.68 9.39
CA GLY A 107 -5.87 16.45 9.16
C GLY A 107 -6.36 16.47 7.72
N ASP A 108 -5.59 15.99 6.75
CA ASP A 108 -6.06 15.87 5.36
C ASP A 108 -7.21 14.86 5.27
N LYS A 109 -8.19 15.20 4.42
CA LYS A 109 -9.35 14.35 4.18
C LYS A 109 -8.95 13.15 3.32
N ILE A 110 -9.17 11.95 3.84
CA ILE A 110 -8.94 10.67 3.15
C ILE A 110 -10.17 10.24 2.36
N GLY A 111 -11.36 10.55 2.86
CA GLY A 111 -12.62 10.20 2.20
C GLY A 111 -13.83 10.37 3.10
N ASP A 112 -14.97 9.94 2.58
CA ASP A 112 -16.27 9.99 3.27
C ASP A 112 -16.88 8.60 3.39
N ILE A 113 -17.66 8.38 4.44
CA ILE A 113 -18.65 7.29 4.49
C ILE A 113 -20.02 7.89 4.28
N VAL A 114 -20.68 7.44 3.23
CA VAL A 114 -21.97 7.96 2.77
C VAL A 114 -23.07 6.94 3.00
N ASP A 115 -24.24 7.42 3.45
CA ASP A 115 -25.46 6.62 3.54
C ASP A 115 -25.95 6.28 2.12
N PRO A 116 -26.08 4.99 1.75
CA PRO A 116 -26.48 4.60 0.42
C PRO A 116 -27.95 4.93 0.07
N LEU A 117 -28.80 5.19 1.07
CA LEU A 117 -30.22 5.47 0.86
C LEU A 117 -30.50 6.97 0.72
N THR A 118 -29.78 7.79 1.48
CA THR A 118 -30.04 9.23 1.54
C THR A 118 -29.00 10.06 0.81
N GLY A 119 -27.81 9.49 0.54
CA GLY A 119 -26.66 10.22 -0.02
C GLY A 119 -25.99 11.16 0.99
N THR A 120 -26.37 11.14 2.25
CA THR A 120 -25.78 12.00 3.27
C THR A 120 -24.45 11.46 3.76
N ILE A 121 -23.50 12.34 4.09
CA ILE A 121 -22.21 11.95 4.68
C ILE A 121 -22.43 11.57 6.13
N HIS A 122 -22.15 10.30 6.48
CA HIS A 122 -22.19 9.81 7.86
C HIS A 122 -20.97 10.27 8.66
N CYS A 123 -19.80 10.27 8.05
CA CYS A 123 -18.57 10.76 8.66
C CYS A 123 -17.53 11.06 7.60
N GLU A 124 -16.68 12.02 7.90
CA GLU A 124 -15.44 12.29 7.18
C GLU A 124 -14.29 11.53 7.84
N LEU A 125 -13.41 10.99 7.01
CA LEU A 125 -12.19 10.32 7.44
C LEU A 125 -11.02 11.24 7.18
N ILE A 126 -10.25 11.51 8.22
CA ILE A 126 -9.08 12.39 8.15
C ILE A 126 -7.82 11.64 8.54
N SER A 127 -6.68 12.08 8.02
CA SER A 127 -5.39 11.51 8.36
C SER A 127 -5.00 11.82 9.82
N PRO A 128 -4.58 10.80 10.59
CA PRO A 128 -4.08 11.00 11.95
C PRO A 128 -2.64 11.51 11.99
N ALA A 129 -1.89 11.43 10.88
CA ALA A 129 -0.47 11.74 10.82
C ALA A 129 -0.06 12.29 9.44
N ASP A 130 1.12 12.89 9.38
CA ASP A 130 1.84 13.15 8.15
C ASP A 130 2.40 11.83 7.60
N GLY A 131 2.40 11.63 6.28
CA GLY A 131 2.97 10.42 5.70
C GLY A 131 2.53 10.08 4.28
N ILE A 132 2.62 8.79 3.95
CA ILE A 132 2.18 8.24 2.67
C ILE A 132 0.97 7.31 2.85
N LEU A 133 -0.06 7.50 2.04
CA LEU A 133 -1.25 6.67 1.97
C LEU A 133 -0.95 5.42 1.10
N PHE A 134 -0.34 4.38 1.67
CA PHE A 134 0.19 3.26 0.89
C PHE A 134 -0.81 2.12 0.63
N THR A 135 -1.95 2.09 1.31
CA THR A 135 -3.09 1.26 0.94
C THR A 135 -4.38 2.05 1.04
N LEU A 136 -5.27 1.87 0.05
CA LEU A 136 -6.57 2.51 0.00
C LEU A 136 -7.61 1.50 -0.52
N ARG A 137 -8.76 1.43 0.16
CA ARG A 137 -9.82 0.51 -0.21
C ARG A 137 -10.50 0.94 -1.50
N GLU A 138 -10.58 0.02 -2.45
CA GLU A 138 -11.24 0.20 -3.75
C GLU A 138 -12.73 -0.17 -3.74
N TYR A 139 -13.11 -1.20 -2.95
CA TYR A 139 -14.51 -1.64 -2.89
C TYR A 139 -15.32 -0.70 -2.00
N PRO A 140 -16.37 -0.04 -2.53
CA PRO A 140 -17.07 1.03 -1.83
C PRO A 140 -17.89 0.55 -0.64
N VAL A 141 -18.47 -0.65 -0.69
CA VAL A 141 -19.30 -1.15 0.42
C VAL A 141 -18.43 -1.48 1.62
N VAL A 142 -18.75 -0.88 2.76
CA VAL A 142 -18.01 -1.07 4.01
C VAL A 142 -18.97 -1.33 5.17
N TYR A 143 -18.50 -2.14 6.10
CA TYR A 143 -19.11 -2.34 7.41
C TYR A 143 -18.29 -1.60 8.46
N GLU A 144 -18.91 -1.29 9.58
CA GLU A 144 -18.18 -0.79 10.75
C GLU A 144 -17.01 -1.72 11.09
N GLY A 145 -15.82 -1.13 11.32
CA GLY A 145 -14.57 -1.85 11.53
C GLY A 145 -13.83 -2.28 10.25
N SER A 146 -14.42 -2.16 9.05
CA SER A 146 -13.72 -2.46 7.79
C SER A 146 -12.47 -1.59 7.65
N LEU A 147 -11.35 -2.19 7.28
CA LEU A 147 -10.13 -1.45 6.94
C LEU A 147 -10.34 -0.65 5.65
N LEU A 148 -10.07 0.65 5.72
CA LEU A 148 -10.23 1.60 4.62
C LEU A 148 -8.90 2.04 4.03
N ALA A 149 -7.92 2.29 4.90
CA ALA A 149 -6.62 2.81 4.48
C ALA A 149 -5.53 2.42 5.48
N ARG A 150 -4.28 2.39 4.98
CA ARG A 150 -3.08 2.40 5.81
C ARG A 150 -2.20 3.57 5.40
N ILE A 151 -1.73 4.28 6.41
CA ILE A 151 -0.84 5.42 6.26
C ILE A 151 0.46 5.05 6.96
N PHE A 152 1.58 5.25 6.30
CA PHE A 152 2.90 5.15 6.92
C PHE A 152 3.43 6.56 7.16
N GLY A 153 3.76 6.87 8.39
CA GLY A 153 4.20 8.22 8.76
C GLY A 153 4.94 8.24 10.09
N GLU A 154 5.31 9.44 10.49
CA GLU A 154 5.92 9.69 11.79
C GLU A 154 4.87 10.07 12.83
N ASN A 155 5.08 9.61 14.05
CA ASN A 155 4.23 9.97 15.17
C ASN A 155 4.83 11.18 15.89
N ASP A 156 4.18 12.33 15.79
CA ASP A 156 4.61 13.59 16.42
C ASP A 156 4.64 13.53 17.97
N GLU A 157 4.05 12.47 18.57
CA GLU A 157 3.95 12.37 20.03
C GLU A 157 5.19 11.75 20.72
N LYS A 158 6.24 11.40 19.95
CA LYS A 158 7.48 10.81 20.49
C LYS A 158 8.67 11.77 20.62
N ASN A 159 8.44 13.09 20.48
CA ASN A 159 9.46 14.13 20.73
C ASN A 159 9.20 14.88 22.04
#